data_90dfc3cc3a07b84bf8d742811fe7aefa
#
_entry.id   90dfc3cc3a07b84bf8d742811fe7aefa
#
_cell.length_a   1.000
_cell.length_b   1.000
_cell.length_c   1.000
_cell.angle_alpha   90.00
_cell.angle_beta   90.00
_cell.angle_gamma   90.00
#
_symmetry.space_group_name_H-M   'P 1'
#
loop_
_entity.id
_entity.type
_entity.pdbx_description
1 polymer ?
#
loop_
_entity_poly.entity_id
_entity_poly.type
_entity_poly.pdbx_seq_one_letter_code
_entity_poly.pdbx_strand_id
1 'polypeptide(L)'
;MLPVLFTLVTACSADPMYNLRETSIDPSMTLFQDGLTIPLGSSERIRLDTLINKFGPEISDYLKVGKDGGYMLCYDGSFSLDDYLRSLNIVEVVAFAAFFSSQTFTVPVDDLPDAFRDDNVCLDLNNPQLTLDINTNLGIPLNASLELVPIINGQPVTDNTVKLEKVTLPCSASSADVVRKRYCLCNDKTAVPEGYEFLKADLSKILRQIPDSIQIRIDANVGGEGTYVFDPKARYTFYIDYEVIVPMAFNDDFSMTTETEIDLSGIQAISSLGEFGITGQVVNETPLSLDVVMDILDEAGNVIPQSQKSTIKICGKGTSDLELYIAPSDKSKVISKARFTISITAVSNEPVKPSECLQFINLVAVAPKGIDIDPDLFSDL
;
A
#
# COMPACT_ATOMS: atom_id res chain seq x y z
N MET A 1 14.47 3.28 24.35
CA MET A 1 15.43 4.38 24.13
C MET A 1 15.36 5.48 25.20
N LEU A 2 14.18 5.83 25.68
CA LEU A 2 13.97 6.81 26.75
C LEU A 2 14.62 6.45 28.11
N PRO A 3 14.69 5.16 28.55
CA PRO A 3 15.27 4.85 29.86
C PRO A 3 16.77 5.19 30.00
N VAL A 4 17.48 5.33 28.88
CA VAL A 4 18.92 5.67 28.90
C VAL A 4 19.15 7.15 29.25
N LEU A 5 18.28 8.03 28.82
CA LEU A 5 18.36 9.47 29.16
C LEU A 5 18.06 9.68 30.66
N PHE A 6 17.10 8.92 31.20
CA PHE A 6 16.73 8.98 32.63
C PHE A 6 17.83 8.44 33.55
N THR A 7 18.55 7.39 33.11
CA THR A 7 19.68 6.83 33.87
C THR A 7 20.90 7.75 33.91
N LEU A 8 21.11 8.59 32.89
CA LEU A 8 22.20 9.57 32.90
C LEU A 8 21.96 10.71 33.88
N VAL A 9 20.70 11.17 34.04
CA VAL A 9 20.34 12.21 35.01
C VAL A 9 20.41 11.69 36.46
N THR A 10 20.01 10.42 36.68
CA THR A 10 20.08 9.80 38.02
C THR A 10 21.51 9.39 38.43
N ALA A 11 22.40 9.12 37.45
CA ALA A 11 23.79 8.81 37.77
C ALA A 11 24.59 10.02 38.28
N CYS A 12 24.23 11.24 37.87
CA CYS A 12 24.86 12.47 38.38
C CYS A 12 24.44 12.81 39.82
N SER A 13 23.31 12.31 40.31
CA SER A 13 22.84 12.58 41.67
C SER A 13 23.54 11.77 42.77
N ALA A 14 24.36 10.78 42.40
CA ALA A 14 25.06 9.87 43.33
C ALA A 14 26.51 10.31 43.66
N ASP A 15 27.03 11.38 43.03
CA ASP A 15 28.36 11.89 43.33
C ASP A 15 28.27 12.93 44.48
N PRO A 16 28.87 12.68 45.66
CA PRO A 16 28.87 13.58 46.78
C PRO A 16 29.53 14.94 46.52
N MET A 17 30.24 15.11 45.43
CA MET A 17 30.79 16.39 44.96
C MET A 17 29.73 17.34 44.32
N TYR A 18 28.56 16.79 43.91
CA TYR A 18 27.47 17.55 43.33
C TYR A 18 26.23 17.50 44.21
N ASN A 19 26.27 18.17 45.36
CA ASN A 19 25.09 18.30 46.23
C ASN A 19 24.16 19.40 45.70
N LEU A 20 23.31 19.04 44.74
CA LEU A 20 22.34 19.96 44.12
C LEU A 20 21.29 20.50 45.11
N ARG A 21 21.15 19.90 46.33
CA ARG A 21 20.22 20.38 47.37
C ARG A 21 20.66 21.67 48.07
N GLU A 22 21.93 22.00 48.01
CA GLU A 22 22.49 23.21 48.65
C GLU A 22 22.82 24.31 47.62
N THR A 23 22.68 24.05 46.35
CA THR A 23 22.95 25.01 45.27
C THR A 23 21.64 25.69 44.92
N SER A 24 21.51 26.97 45.11
CA SER A 24 20.45 27.81 44.56
C SER A 24 20.62 27.78 43.04
N ILE A 25 19.83 26.94 42.33
CA ILE A 25 19.82 26.86 40.88
C ILE A 25 19.08 28.12 40.40
N ASP A 26 19.79 28.94 39.60
CA ASP A 26 19.17 30.06 38.89
C ASP A 26 18.11 29.48 37.94
N PRO A 27 16.82 29.84 38.04
CA PRO A 27 15.78 29.34 37.16
C PRO A 27 15.98 29.70 35.68
N SER A 28 16.95 30.57 35.39
CA SER A 28 17.36 30.89 33.99
C SER A 28 18.58 30.10 33.51
N MET A 29 19.05 29.10 34.28
CA MET A 29 20.27 28.37 33.95
C MET A 29 20.02 27.37 32.84
N THR A 30 20.75 27.55 31.74
CA THR A 30 20.79 26.57 30.63
C THR A 30 22.05 25.72 30.79
N LEU A 31 21.89 24.39 30.90
CA LEU A 31 23.02 23.48 30.87
C LEU A 31 23.47 23.26 29.40
N PHE A 32 24.80 23.10 29.20
CA PHE A 32 25.38 22.88 27.91
C PHE A 32 25.05 23.96 26.87
N GLN A 33 25.28 25.23 27.20
CA GLN A 33 24.97 26.38 26.33
C GLN A 33 25.58 26.29 24.93
N ASP A 34 26.68 25.58 24.77
CA ASP A 34 27.34 25.29 23.50
C ASP A 34 26.69 24.11 22.73
N GLY A 35 25.57 23.56 23.25
CA GLY A 35 24.87 22.42 22.73
C GLY A 35 25.27 21.09 23.36
N LEU A 36 24.34 20.14 23.37
CA LEU A 36 24.55 18.78 23.82
C LEU A 36 24.39 17.81 22.63
N THR A 37 25.32 16.89 22.50
CA THR A 37 25.34 15.87 21.45
C THR A 37 25.55 14.48 22.05
N ILE A 38 24.59 13.57 21.87
CA ILE A 38 24.63 12.21 22.43
C ILE A 38 24.58 11.21 21.27
N PRO A 39 25.63 10.40 21.04
CA PRO A 39 25.56 9.36 20.03
C PRO A 39 24.57 8.26 20.43
N LEU A 40 23.65 7.93 19.54
CA LEU A 40 22.63 6.89 19.70
C LEU A 40 23.01 5.58 18.99
N GLY A 41 23.95 5.65 18.06
CA GLY A 41 24.41 4.51 17.26
C GLY A 41 23.59 4.29 16.00
N SER A 42 23.32 3.04 15.68
CA SER A 42 22.55 2.67 14.48
C SER A 42 21.43 1.69 14.86
N SER A 43 20.33 1.73 14.11
CA SER A 43 19.26 0.75 14.24
C SER A 43 19.68 -0.61 13.65
N GLU A 44 18.94 -1.64 14.00
CA GLU A 44 18.93 -2.86 13.20
C GLU A 44 18.34 -2.56 11.80
N ARG A 45 18.64 -3.46 10.86
CA ARG A 45 18.02 -3.42 9.53
C ARG A 45 16.52 -3.75 9.64
N ILE A 46 15.68 -2.83 9.25
CA ILE A 46 14.21 -2.99 9.27
C ILE A 46 13.81 -3.57 7.91
N ARG A 47 13.69 -4.89 7.84
CA ARG A 47 13.33 -5.59 6.60
C ARG A 47 11.84 -5.46 6.32
N LEU A 48 11.50 -5.39 5.04
CA LEU A 48 10.11 -5.28 4.61
C LEU A 48 9.27 -6.50 4.98
N ASP A 49 9.82 -7.71 4.87
CA ASP A 49 9.12 -8.93 5.29
C ASP A 49 8.75 -8.90 6.78
N THR A 50 9.65 -8.35 7.62
CA THR A 50 9.40 -8.19 9.06
C THR A 50 8.31 -7.15 9.34
N LEU A 51 8.26 -6.06 8.56
CA LEU A 51 7.23 -5.04 8.67
C LEU A 51 5.86 -5.60 8.25
N ILE A 52 5.79 -6.24 7.10
CA ILE A 52 4.54 -6.80 6.56
C ILE A 52 3.95 -7.83 7.51
N ASN A 53 4.77 -8.72 8.09
CA ASN A 53 4.31 -9.69 9.08
C ASN A 53 3.72 -9.06 10.36
N LYS A 54 4.04 -7.79 10.65
CA LYS A 54 3.44 -7.04 11.77
C LYS A 54 2.06 -6.46 11.46
N PHE A 55 1.72 -6.29 10.18
CA PHE A 55 0.39 -5.80 9.77
C PHE A 55 -0.72 -6.85 9.88
N GLY A 56 -0.37 -8.09 10.22
CA GLY A 56 -1.31 -9.18 10.49
C GLY A 56 -1.51 -10.14 9.31
N PRO A 57 -2.22 -11.26 9.55
CA PRO A 57 -2.41 -12.33 8.58
C PRO A 57 -3.23 -11.89 7.35
N GLU A 58 -4.07 -10.88 7.49
CA GLU A 58 -4.97 -10.42 6.43
C GLU A 58 -4.24 -9.98 5.15
N ILE A 59 -3.05 -9.38 5.29
CA ILE A 59 -2.22 -8.97 4.13
C ILE A 59 -1.30 -10.11 3.70
N SER A 60 -0.75 -10.89 4.64
CA SER A 60 0.23 -11.94 4.34
C SER A 60 -0.35 -13.06 3.48
N ASP A 61 -1.65 -13.34 3.58
CA ASP A 61 -2.32 -14.41 2.85
C ASP A 61 -2.43 -14.10 1.34
N TYR A 62 -2.54 -12.82 0.98
CA TYR A 62 -2.60 -12.37 -0.42
C TYR A 62 -1.22 -12.03 -1.00
N LEU A 63 -0.20 -11.83 -0.15
CA LEU A 63 1.12 -11.39 -0.57
C LEU A 63 2.04 -12.59 -0.85
N LYS A 64 2.38 -12.79 -2.11
CA LYS A 64 3.29 -13.85 -2.56
C LYS A 64 4.59 -13.26 -3.09
N VAL A 65 5.62 -14.09 -3.22
CA VAL A 65 6.89 -13.71 -3.84
C VAL A 65 6.93 -14.29 -5.25
N GLY A 66 7.10 -13.41 -6.24
CA GLY A 66 7.19 -13.76 -7.65
C GLY A 66 8.52 -14.45 -8.02
N LYS A 67 8.61 -14.90 -9.26
CA LYS A 67 9.82 -15.53 -9.80
C LYS A 67 11.01 -14.57 -9.90
N ASP A 68 10.75 -13.28 -10.00
CA ASP A 68 11.72 -12.19 -10.00
C ASP A 68 12.19 -11.80 -8.59
N GLY A 69 11.63 -12.46 -7.54
CA GLY A 69 11.90 -12.19 -6.14
C GLY A 69 11.16 -10.99 -5.57
N GLY A 70 10.31 -10.33 -6.35
CA GLY A 70 9.47 -9.21 -5.91
C GLY A 70 8.19 -9.68 -5.24
N TYR A 71 7.60 -8.82 -4.43
CA TYR A 71 6.27 -9.02 -3.91
C TYR A 71 5.20 -8.86 -4.98
N MET A 72 4.14 -9.65 -4.88
CA MET A 72 2.93 -9.53 -5.67
C MET A 72 1.71 -9.86 -4.81
N LEU A 73 0.62 -9.12 -4.99
CA LEU A 73 -0.68 -9.46 -4.44
C LEU A 73 -1.36 -10.43 -5.40
N CYS A 74 -1.85 -11.55 -4.88
CA CYS A 74 -2.55 -12.58 -5.64
C CYS A 74 -3.93 -12.80 -5.02
N TYR A 75 -4.95 -12.67 -5.84
CA TYR A 75 -6.32 -12.96 -5.48
C TYR A 75 -6.91 -13.91 -6.50
N ASP A 76 -7.49 -15.02 -6.06
CA ASP A 76 -8.12 -16.01 -6.92
C ASP A 76 -9.57 -16.23 -6.55
N GLY A 77 -10.36 -16.63 -7.53
CA GLY A 77 -11.76 -16.92 -7.36
C GLY A 77 -12.35 -17.70 -8.52
N SER A 78 -13.62 -18.01 -8.41
CA SER A 78 -14.34 -18.72 -9.46
C SER A 78 -15.72 -18.13 -9.68
N PHE A 79 -16.20 -18.25 -10.90
CA PHE A 79 -17.53 -17.84 -11.31
C PHE A 79 -18.18 -18.91 -12.16
N SER A 80 -19.42 -19.30 -11.82
CA SER A 80 -20.18 -20.32 -12.55
C SER A 80 -21.49 -19.77 -13.06
N LEU A 81 -21.82 -20.08 -14.31
CA LEU A 81 -23.13 -19.82 -14.91
C LEU A 81 -24.04 -21.05 -14.87
N ASP A 82 -23.65 -22.14 -14.26
CA ASP A 82 -24.37 -23.42 -14.31
C ASP A 82 -25.82 -23.32 -13.84
N ASP A 83 -26.05 -22.65 -12.71
CA ASP A 83 -27.41 -22.49 -12.16
C ASP A 83 -28.28 -21.59 -13.04
N TYR A 84 -27.66 -20.57 -13.62
CA TYR A 84 -28.32 -19.72 -14.58
C TYR A 84 -28.68 -20.49 -15.87
N LEU A 85 -27.72 -21.23 -16.43
CA LEU A 85 -27.94 -22.07 -17.60
C LEU A 85 -29.05 -23.10 -17.39
N ARG A 86 -29.17 -23.63 -16.17
CA ARG A 86 -30.26 -24.54 -15.76
C ARG A 86 -31.63 -23.86 -15.67
N SER A 87 -31.66 -22.60 -15.29
CA SER A 87 -32.90 -21.82 -15.18
C SER A 87 -33.46 -21.39 -16.54
N LEU A 88 -32.61 -21.37 -17.57
CA LEU A 88 -32.99 -21.04 -18.92
C LEU A 88 -33.70 -22.24 -19.56
N ASN A 89 -34.99 -22.11 -19.79
CA ASN A 89 -35.75 -23.06 -20.62
C ASN A 89 -35.47 -22.76 -22.11
N ILE A 90 -34.18 -22.87 -22.52
CA ILE A 90 -33.73 -22.42 -23.84
C ILE A 90 -34.15 -23.48 -24.86
N VAL A 91 -35.15 -23.14 -25.68
CA VAL A 91 -35.65 -23.96 -26.77
C VAL A 91 -34.91 -23.67 -28.09
N GLU A 92 -34.21 -22.52 -28.19
CA GLU A 92 -33.55 -22.08 -29.41
C GLU A 92 -32.17 -21.46 -29.16
N VAL A 93 -31.20 -21.75 -30.04
CA VAL A 93 -29.81 -21.21 -30.03
C VAL A 93 -29.80 -19.66 -30.07
N VAL A 94 -30.80 -19.07 -30.74
CA VAL A 94 -30.96 -17.61 -30.87
C VAL A 94 -31.21 -16.97 -29.50
N ALA A 95 -31.96 -17.63 -28.62
CA ALA A 95 -32.22 -17.13 -27.27
C ALA A 95 -30.93 -17.17 -26.38
N PHE A 96 -30.09 -18.17 -26.56
CA PHE A 96 -28.81 -18.26 -25.87
C PHE A 96 -27.84 -17.16 -26.30
N ALA A 97 -27.69 -16.95 -27.62
CA ALA A 97 -26.84 -15.87 -28.14
C ALA A 97 -27.36 -14.47 -27.71
N ALA A 98 -28.69 -14.28 -27.71
CA ALA A 98 -29.29 -13.03 -27.25
C ALA A 98 -29.08 -12.80 -25.74
N PHE A 99 -28.94 -13.87 -24.96
CA PHE A 99 -28.64 -13.77 -23.54
C PHE A 99 -27.24 -13.20 -23.28
N PHE A 100 -26.23 -13.65 -24.00
CA PHE A 100 -24.87 -13.13 -23.86
C PHE A 100 -24.67 -11.75 -24.53
N SER A 101 -25.60 -11.30 -25.35
CA SER A 101 -25.57 -9.94 -25.89
C SER A 101 -25.95 -8.93 -24.80
N SER A 102 -25.06 -7.97 -24.52
CA SER A 102 -25.28 -6.87 -23.58
C SER A 102 -25.54 -7.28 -22.11
N GLN A 103 -24.78 -8.23 -21.57
CA GLN A 103 -24.80 -8.53 -20.14
C GLN A 103 -23.91 -7.57 -19.36
N THR A 104 -24.37 -7.21 -18.16
CA THR A 104 -23.62 -6.36 -17.24
C THR A 104 -23.59 -7.00 -15.86
N PHE A 105 -22.40 -7.20 -15.33
CA PHE A 105 -22.16 -7.73 -13.98
C PHE A 105 -21.37 -6.70 -13.18
N THR A 106 -21.58 -6.67 -11.88
CA THR A 106 -20.80 -5.83 -10.98
C THR A 106 -20.11 -6.74 -9.97
N VAL A 107 -18.79 -6.65 -9.91
CA VAL A 107 -17.95 -7.40 -8.97
C VAL A 107 -17.44 -6.42 -7.94
N PRO A 108 -17.79 -6.58 -6.65
CA PRO A 108 -17.27 -5.74 -5.58
C PRO A 108 -15.76 -5.98 -5.38
N VAL A 109 -15.06 -4.96 -4.91
CA VAL A 109 -13.65 -5.03 -4.53
C VAL A 109 -13.59 -4.75 -3.03
N ASP A 110 -13.88 -5.78 -2.20
CA ASP A 110 -14.14 -5.57 -0.77
C ASP A 110 -12.92 -5.77 0.15
N ASP A 111 -11.97 -6.64 -0.22
CA ASP A 111 -10.95 -7.17 0.70
C ASP A 111 -9.60 -6.40 0.69
N LEU A 112 -9.58 -5.14 0.25
CA LEU A 112 -8.35 -4.33 0.26
C LEU A 112 -8.31 -3.40 1.47
N PRO A 113 -7.12 -3.21 2.09
CA PRO A 113 -6.94 -2.30 3.21
C PRO A 113 -7.38 -0.87 2.88
N ASP A 114 -8.04 -0.21 3.84
CA ASP A 114 -8.56 1.15 3.69
C ASP A 114 -7.51 2.17 3.25
N ALA A 115 -6.24 1.95 3.63
CA ALA A 115 -5.12 2.81 3.24
C ALA A 115 -4.92 2.93 1.71
N PHE A 116 -5.38 1.95 0.92
CA PHE A 116 -5.34 2.01 -0.54
C PHE A 116 -6.57 2.68 -1.18
N ARG A 117 -7.61 2.95 -0.39
CA ARG A 117 -8.87 3.56 -0.84
C ARG A 117 -8.91 5.08 -0.67
N ASP A 118 -7.85 5.67 -0.07
CA ASP A 118 -7.75 7.11 0.13
C ASP A 118 -7.67 7.84 -1.23
N ASP A 119 -8.37 8.96 -1.35
CA ASP A 119 -8.36 9.80 -2.57
C ASP A 119 -6.95 10.35 -2.92
N ASN A 120 -6.02 10.31 -1.96
CA ASN A 120 -4.62 10.72 -2.13
C ASN A 120 -3.71 9.59 -2.61
N VAL A 121 -4.26 8.43 -3.00
CA VAL A 121 -3.51 7.28 -3.50
C VAL A 121 -3.67 7.16 -5.01
N CYS A 122 -2.56 7.18 -5.72
CA CYS A 122 -2.47 6.83 -7.14
C CYS A 122 -1.60 5.58 -7.28
N LEU A 123 -2.23 4.43 -7.56
CA LEU A 123 -1.53 3.17 -7.79
C LEU A 123 -1.19 3.03 -9.27
N ASP A 124 -0.08 3.62 -9.69
CA ASP A 124 0.45 3.40 -11.04
C ASP A 124 1.26 2.10 -11.07
N LEU A 125 0.54 0.98 -11.17
CA LEU A 125 1.08 -0.37 -11.08
C LEU A 125 1.73 -0.82 -12.39
N ASN A 126 2.89 -1.44 -12.30
CA ASN A 126 3.57 -2.01 -13.46
C ASN A 126 3.00 -3.39 -13.80
N ASN A 127 2.29 -3.46 -14.92
CA ASN A 127 1.78 -4.69 -15.54
C ASN A 127 0.96 -5.62 -14.63
N PRO A 128 -0.13 -5.17 -13.99
CA PRO A 128 -1.07 -6.07 -13.33
C PRO A 128 -1.66 -7.06 -14.34
N GLN A 129 -1.98 -8.27 -13.89
CA GLN A 129 -2.42 -9.37 -14.72
C GLN A 129 -3.73 -9.94 -14.20
N LEU A 130 -4.58 -10.39 -15.14
CA LEU A 130 -5.76 -11.19 -14.85
C LEU A 130 -5.67 -12.47 -15.69
N THR A 131 -5.58 -13.62 -15.06
CA THR A 131 -5.69 -14.90 -15.76
C THR A 131 -7.12 -15.41 -15.69
N LEU A 132 -7.58 -15.99 -16.78
CA LEU A 132 -8.90 -16.61 -16.92
C LEU A 132 -8.73 -18.04 -17.41
N ASP A 133 -9.34 -18.98 -16.71
CA ASP A 133 -9.39 -20.38 -17.06
C ASP A 133 -10.84 -20.78 -17.32
N ILE A 134 -11.23 -20.75 -18.58
CA ILE A 134 -12.61 -20.93 -19.02
C ILE A 134 -12.85 -22.38 -19.37
N ASN A 135 -13.83 -23.00 -18.72
CA ASN A 135 -14.18 -24.39 -18.88
C ASN A 135 -15.67 -24.51 -19.28
N THR A 136 -15.96 -25.18 -20.38
CA THR A 136 -17.33 -25.34 -20.87
C THR A 136 -17.49 -26.57 -21.76
N ASN A 137 -18.69 -27.12 -21.78
CA ASN A 137 -19.12 -28.13 -22.75
C ASN A 137 -20.14 -27.58 -23.74
N LEU A 138 -20.25 -26.24 -23.85
CA LEU A 138 -21.11 -25.60 -24.84
C LEU A 138 -20.60 -25.89 -26.26
N GLY A 139 -21.48 -26.36 -27.12
CA GLY A 139 -21.20 -26.64 -28.54
C GLY A 139 -21.44 -25.43 -29.46
N ILE A 140 -21.37 -24.22 -28.92
CA ILE A 140 -21.65 -22.98 -29.64
C ILE A 140 -20.40 -22.11 -29.58
N PRO A 141 -19.73 -21.78 -30.68
CA PRO A 141 -18.64 -20.82 -30.65
C PRO A 141 -19.17 -19.43 -30.39
N LEU A 142 -18.62 -18.77 -29.38
CA LEU A 142 -18.96 -17.42 -29.01
C LEU A 142 -17.74 -16.51 -29.20
N ASN A 143 -17.95 -15.36 -29.82
CA ASN A 143 -17.01 -14.25 -29.81
C ASN A 143 -17.56 -13.18 -28.86
N ALA A 144 -16.75 -12.80 -27.90
CA ALA A 144 -17.12 -11.79 -26.91
C ALA A 144 -16.23 -10.56 -27.04
N SER A 145 -16.78 -9.40 -26.76
CA SER A 145 -16.07 -8.22 -26.33
C SER A 145 -16.34 -8.00 -24.84
N LEU A 146 -15.32 -7.57 -24.13
CA LEU A 146 -15.41 -7.29 -22.71
C LEU A 146 -15.05 -5.83 -22.44
N GLU A 147 -15.83 -5.16 -21.62
CA GLU A 147 -15.54 -3.81 -21.15
C GLU A 147 -15.54 -3.83 -19.62
N LEU A 148 -14.38 -3.49 -19.03
CA LEU A 148 -14.18 -3.40 -17.59
C LEU A 148 -14.23 -1.92 -17.20
N VAL A 149 -15.24 -1.52 -16.44
CA VAL A 149 -15.46 -0.14 -16.03
C VAL A 149 -15.34 -0.04 -14.51
N PRO A 150 -14.32 0.67 -13.97
CA PRO A 150 -14.23 0.88 -12.53
C PRO A 150 -15.34 1.81 -12.04
N ILE A 151 -15.89 1.49 -10.87
CA ILE A 151 -16.90 2.28 -10.16
C ILE A 151 -16.22 2.82 -8.90
N ILE A 152 -16.19 4.15 -8.75
CA ILE A 152 -15.60 4.84 -7.59
C ILE A 152 -16.66 5.79 -7.03
N ASN A 153 -16.90 5.72 -5.73
CA ASN A 153 -17.96 6.48 -5.05
C ASN A 153 -19.34 6.30 -5.74
N GLY A 154 -19.61 5.08 -6.19
CA GLY A 154 -20.83 4.71 -6.88
C GLY A 154 -20.97 5.28 -8.31
N GLN A 155 -19.93 5.89 -8.88
CA GLN A 155 -19.92 6.47 -10.21
C GLN A 155 -18.95 5.74 -11.15
N PRO A 156 -19.33 5.48 -12.42
CA PRO A 156 -18.44 4.87 -13.40
C PRO A 156 -17.35 5.86 -13.85
N VAL A 157 -16.08 5.40 -13.80
CA VAL A 157 -14.91 6.16 -14.29
C VAL A 157 -14.57 5.71 -15.70
N THR A 158 -15.22 6.33 -16.69
CA THR A 158 -15.15 5.89 -18.10
C THR A 158 -13.77 6.05 -18.73
N ASP A 159 -12.97 7.02 -18.29
CA ASP A 159 -11.62 7.25 -18.82
C ASP A 159 -10.64 6.12 -18.46
N ASN A 160 -10.95 5.37 -17.39
CA ASN A 160 -10.17 4.23 -16.92
C ASN A 160 -10.73 2.88 -17.41
N THR A 161 -11.65 2.91 -18.36
CA THR A 161 -12.24 1.70 -18.95
C THR A 161 -11.20 0.90 -19.74
N VAL A 162 -11.17 -0.42 -19.52
CA VAL A 162 -10.40 -1.36 -20.32
C VAL A 162 -11.33 -2.16 -21.24
N LYS A 163 -11.02 -2.13 -22.54
CA LYS A 163 -11.79 -2.83 -23.57
C LYS A 163 -10.98 -3.95 -24.18
N LEU A 164 -11.61 -5.13 -24.29
CA LEU A 164 -11.09 -6.30 -24.97
C LEU A 164 -12.00 -6.60 -26.15
N GLU A 165 -11.47 -6.51 -27.33
CA GLU A 165 -12.18 -6.89 -28.55
C GLU A 165 -11.81 -8.31 -28.95
N LYS A 166 -12.80 -9.12 -29.36
CA LYS A 166 -12.63 -10.44 -29.97
C LYS A 166 -12.01 -11.52 -29.07
N VAL A 167 -12.57 -11.70 -27.88
CA VAL A 167 -12.29 -12.89 -27.05
C VAL A 167 -13.11 -14.07 -27.60
N THR A 168 -12.44 -15.10 -28.14
CA THR A 168 -13.13 -16.29 -28.62
C THR A 168 -13.27 -17.29 -27.49
N LEU A 169 -14.50 -17.56 -27.05
CA LEU A 169 -14.77 -18.54 -26.01
C LEU A 169 -14.59 -19.97 -26.52
N PRO A 170 -14.20 -20.93 -25.67
CA PRO A 170 -14.06 -22.32 -26.07
C PRO A 170 -15.40 -22.90 -26.52
N CYS A 171 -15.35 -23.82 -27.51
CA CYS A 171 -16.49 -24.50 -28.06
C CYS A 171 -16.23 -26.00 -28.05
N SER A 172 -17.13 -26.77 -27.41
CA SER A 172 -17.02 -28.22 -27.38
C SER A 172 -17.68 -28.86 -28.59
N ALA A 173 -17.10 -29.97 -29.07
CA ALA A 173 -17.72 -30.78 -30.11
C ALA A 173 -18.87 -31.65 -29.60
N SER A 174 -18.98 -31.84 -28.27
CA SER A 174 -19.97 -32.70 -27.64
C SER A 174 -20.34 -32.15 -26.27
N SER A 175 -21.62 -32.18 -25.89
CA SER A 175 -22.07 -31.79 -24.52
C SER A 175 -21.56 -32.72 -23.40
N ALA A 176 -20.96 -33.87 -23.78
CA ALA A 176 -20.33 -34.78 -22.82
C ALA A 176 -18.88 -34.36 -22.47
N ASP A 177 -18.23 -33.54 -23.32
CA ASP A 177 -16.82 -33.21 -23.19
C ASP A 177 -16.64 -31.75 -22.78
N VAL A 178 -16.00 -31.52 -21.63
CA VAL A 178 -15.62 -30.17 -21.19
C VAL A 178 -14.31 -29.77 -21.88
N VAL A 179 -14.34 -28.65 -22.57
CA VAL A 179 -13.15 -28.03 -23.17
C VAL A 179 -12.68 -26.87 -22.32
N ARG A 180 -11.37 -26.63 -22.36
CA ARG A 180 -10.69 -25.63 -21.56
C ARG A 180 -9.96 -24.63 -22.43
N LYS A 181 -10.05 -23.35 -22.10
CA LYS A 181 -9.24 -22.30 -22.74
C LYS A 181 -8.76 -21.30 -21.68
N ARG A 182 -7.49 -20.92 -21.79
CA ARG A 182 -6.83 -20.07 -20.83
C ARG A 182 -6.39 -18.77 -21.48
N TYR A 183 -6.67 -17.67 -20.80
CA TYR A 183 -6.28 -16.33 -21.22
C TYR A 183 -5.50 -15.62 -20.11
N CYS A 184 -4.51 -14.83 -20.51
CA CYS A 184 -3.84 -13.87 -19.63
C CYS A 184 -4.00 -12.47 -20.20
N LEU A 185 -4.70 -11.64 -19.44
CA LEU A 185 -4.91 -10.22 -19.71
C LEU A 185 -3.80 -9.43 -19.02
N CYS A 186 -2.95 -8.79 -19.80
CA CYS A 186 -1.86 -7.95 -19.29
C CYS A 186 -1.35 -7.02 -20.39
N ASN A 187 -0.49 -6.08 -20.01
CA ASN A 187 0.11 -5.16 -20.98
C ASN A 187 1.36 -5.74 -21.64
N ASP A 188 2.12 -6.58 -20.93
CA ASP A 188 3.37 -7.19 -21.41
C ASP A 188 3.21 -8.67 -21.73
N LYS A 189 3.35 -9.00 -23.02
CA LYS A 189 3.29 -10.39 -23.51
C LYS A 189 4.35 -11.31 -22.90
N THR A 190 5.49 -10.77 -22.47
CA THR A 190 6.57 -11.59 -21.89
C THR A 190 6.23 -12.14 -20.49
N ALA A 191 5.26 -11.53 -19.84
CA ALA A 191 4.79 -11.94 -18.52
C ALA A 191 3.71 -13.05 -18.57
N VAL A 192 3.25 -13.44 -19.76
CA VAL A 192 2.18 -14.43 -19.92
C VAL A 192 2.67 -15.81 -19.48
N PRO A 193 1.95 -16.51 -18.57
CA PRO A 193 2.31 -17.85 -18.15
C PRO A 193 2.20 -18.87 -19.31
N GLU A 194 3.00 -19.94 -19.24
CA GLU A 194 2.96 -21.01 -20.23
C GLU A 194 1.54 -21.63 -20.31
N GLY A 195 1.05 -21.82 -21.52
CA GLY A 195 -0.26 -22.40 -21.79
C GLY A 195 -1.43 -21.41 -21.74
N TYR A 196 -1.15 -20.11 -21.57
CA TYR A 196 -2.15 -19.05 -21.66
C TYR A 196 -2.06 -18.30 -22.99
N GLU A 197 -3.19 -17.91 -23.55
CA GLU A 197 -3.28 -17.02 -24.69
C GLU A 197 -3.22 -15.57 -24.22
N PHE A 198 -2.37 -14.77 -24.84
CA PHE A 198 -2.20 -13.35 -24.52
C PHE A 198 -3.37 -12.51 -25.02
N LEU A 199 -3.99 -11.76 -24.13
CA LEU A 199 -4.93 -10.68 -24.46
C LEU A 199 -4.35 -9.36 -23.94
N LYS A 200 -4.07 -8.45 -24.86
CA LYS A 200 -3.52 -7.14 -24.49
C LYS A 200 -4.55 -6.31 -23.71
N ALA A 201 -4.27 -6.00 -22.47
CA ALA A 201 -5.10 -5.20 -21.59
C ALA A 201 -4.24 -4.38 -20.63
N ASP A 202 -4.50 -3.11 -20.54
CA ASP A 202 -3.84 -2.22 -19.56
C ASP A 202 -4.69 -2.12 -18.30
N LEU A 203 -4.54 -3.12 -17.43
CA LEU A 203 -5.30 -3.22 -16.19
C LEU A 203 -4.85 -2.17 -15.14
N SER A 204 -3.68 -1.53 -15.30
CA SER A 204 -3.22 -0.46 -14.41
C SER A 204 -4.20 0.71 -14.39
N LYS A 205 -4.92 0.95 -15.50
CA LYS A 205 -5.94 2.00 -15.57
C LYS A 205 -7.08 1.78 -14.57
N ILE A 206 -7.55 0.53 -14.41
CA ILE A 206 -8.63 0.19 -13.49
C ILE A 206 -8.16 0.35 -12.04
N LEU A 207 -6.89 0.00 -11.77
CA LEU A 207 -6.31 -0.03 -10.45
C LEU A 207 -5.61 1.28 -10.06
N ARG A 208 -5.58 2.28 -10.94
CA ARG A 208 -4.93 3.57 -10.67
C ARG A 208 -5.45 4.22 -9.39
N GLN A 209 -6.75 4.13 -9.18
CA GLN A 209 -7.42 4.34 -7.90
C GLN A 209 -8.25 3.10 -7.63
N ILE A 210 -8.17 2.53 -6.43
CA ILE A 210 -8.91 1.31 -6.11
C ILE A 210 -10.41 1.58 -6.23
N PRO A 211 -11.13 0.87 -7.11
CA PRO A 211 -12.57 1.06 -7.27
C PRO A 211 -13.34 0.34 -6.15
N ASP A 212 -14.55 0.81 -5.84
CA ASP A 212 -15.50 0.10 -4.96
C ASP A 212 -15.96 -1.20 -5.59
N SER A 213 -16.09 -1.17 -6.93
CA SER A 213 -16.48 -2.33 -7.72
C SER A 213 -16.04 -2.18 -9.18
N ILE A 214 -16.00 -3.29 -9.90
CA ILE A 214 -15.73 -3.31 -11.33
C ILE A 214 -17.00 -3.77 -12.04
N GLN A 215 -17.55 -2.91 -12.91
CA GLN A 215 -18.64 -3.27 -13.80
C GLN A 215 -18.05 -3.94 -15.05
N ILE A 216 -18.45 -5.20 -15.27
CA ILE A 216 -18.06 -6.01 -16.43
C ILE A 216 -19.22 -6.00 -17.40
N ARG A 217 -19.01 -5.42 -18.58
CA ARG A 217 -19.97 -5.45 -19.67
C ARG A 217 -19.48 -6.47 -20.71
N ILE A 218 -20.33 -7.42 -21.02
CA ILE A 218 -20.06 -8.47 -22.01
C ILE A 218 -21.03 -8.27 -23.18
N ASP A 219 -20.48 -8.21 -24.36
CA ASP A 219 -21.23 -8.30 -25.59
C ASP A 219 -20.72 -9.49 -26.40
N ALA A 220 -21.55 -10.52 -26.54
CA ALA A 220 -21.16 -11.74 -27.22
C ALA A 220 -22.12 -12.08 -28.36
N ASN A 221 -21.55 -12.59 -29.44
CA ASN A 221 -22.29 -13.08 -30.58
C ASN A 221 -21.82 -14.49 -30.96
N VAL A 222 -22.71 -15.21 -31.67
CA VAL A 222 -22.35 -16.53 -32.19
C VAL A 222 -21.31 -16.37 -33.30
N GLY A 223 -20.16 -17.02 -33.12
CA GLY A 223 -19.07 -17.05 -34.08
C GLY A 223 -19.25 -18.19 -35.07
N GLY A 224 -18.74 -17.97 -36.28
CA GLY A 224 -18.69 -19.02 -37.34
C GLY A 224 -19.96 -19.15 -38.19
N GLU A 225 -19.82 -19.82 -39.31
CA GLU A 225 -20.93 -20.17 -40.21
C GLU A 225 -21.33 -21.62 -39.93
N GLY A 226 -22.53 -21.82 -39.39
CA GLY A 226 -23.02 -23.17 -39.10
C GLY A 226 -24.35 -23.22 -38.37
N THR A 227 -24.99 -24.38 -38.42
CA THR A 227 -26.16 -24.67 -37.57
C THR A 227 -25.66 -25.40 -36.33
N TYR A 228 -25.83 -24.76 -35.17
CA TYR A 228 -25.45 -25.32 -33.89
C TYR A 228 -26.69 -25.98 -33.25
N VAL A 229 -26.52 -27.21 -32.80
CA VAL A 229 -27.60 -27.98 -32.18
C VAL A 229 -27.45 -27.89 -30.68
N PHE A 230 -28.43 -27.27 -30.04
CA PHE A 230 -28.56 -27.26 -28.61
C PHE A 230 -29.49 -28.40 -28.17
N ASP A 231 -28.98 -29.33 -27.39
CA ASP A 231 -29.79 -30.41 -26.80
C ASP A 231 -30.42 -29.92 -25.50
N PRO A 232 -31.74 -29.71 -25.44
CA PRO A 232 -32.39 -29.22 -24.22
C PRO A 232 -32.37 -30.25 -23.06
N LYS A 233 -31.96 -31.51 -23.33
CA LYS A 233 -31.78 -32.55 -22.31
C LYS A 233 -30.35 -32.67 -21.80
N ALA A 234 -29.39 -32.05 -22.49
CA ALA A 234 -27.99 -32.05 -22.07
C ALA A 234 -27.80 -31.11 -20.87
N ARG A 235 -26.85 -31.47 -20.04
CA ARG A 235 -26.43 -30.64 -18.93
C ARG A 235 -25.23 -29.81 -19.37
N TYR A 236 -25.44 -28.52 -19.56
CA TYR A 236 -24.39 -27.60 -19.94
C TYR A 236 -23.73 -27.00 -18.71
N THR A 237 -22.41 -26.77 -18.80
CA THR A 237 -21.57 -26.14 -17.79
C THR A 237 -20.79 -25.00 -18.42
N PHE A 238 -20.63 -23.93 -17.68
CA PHE A 238 -19.76 -22.84 -18.01
C PHE A 238 -19.22 -22.23 -16.71
N TYR A 239 -17.95 -22.41 -16.46
CA TYR A 239 -17.32 -21.83 -15.28
C TYR A 239 -15.95 -21.23 -15.64
N ILE A 240 -15.57 -20.22 -14.90
CA ILE A 240 -14.33 -19.48 -15.04
C ILE A 240 -13.62 -19.48 -13.70
N ASP A 241 -12.41 -20.01 -13.64
CA ASP A 241 -11.49 -19.75 -12.56
C ASP A 241 -10.64 -18.55 -12.95
N TYR A 242 -10.43 -17.62 -12.05
CA TYR A 242 -9.63 -16.42 -12.31
C TYR A 242 -8.60 -16.19 -11.21
N GLU A 243 -7.46 -15.58 -11.59
CA GLU A 243 -6.45 -15.11 -10.66
C GLU A 243 -6.03 -13.70 -11.08
N VAL A 244 -6.13 -12.77 -10.14
CA VAL A 244 -5.59 -11.41 -10.26
C VAL A 244 -4.21 -11.38 -9.64
N ILE A 245 -3.21 -10.96 -10.40
CA ILE A 245 -1.82 -10.87 -9.97
C ILE A 245 -1.39 -9.40 -10.12
N VAL A 246 -1.07 -8.77 -8.99
CA VAL A 246 -0.63 -7.37 -8.95
C VAL A 246 0.81 -7.31 -8.45
N PRO A 247 1.80 -7.18 -9.34
CA PRO A 247 3.18 -6.97 -8.94
C PRO A 247 3.31 -5.69 -8.10
N MET A 248 4.02 -5.75 -6.98
CA MET A 248 4.34 -4.57 -6.18
C MET A 248 5.52 -3.81 -6.83
N ALA A 249 5.31 -3.44 -8.07
CA ALA A 249 6.20 -2.66 -8.91
C ALA A 249 5.39 -1.47 -9.45
N PHE A 250 5.95 -0.28 -9.35
CA PHE A 250 5.22 0.97 -9.59
C PHE A 250 5.89 1.77 -10.69
N ASN A 251 5.09 2.49 -11.47
CA ASN A 251 5.60 3.43 -12.46
C ASN A 251 5.72 4.83 -11.87
N ASP A 252 6.08 5.80 -12.71
CA ASP A 252 6.48 7.16 -12.30
C ASP A 252 5.36 7.98 -11.65
N ASP A 253 4.09 7.69 -11.96
CA ASP A 253 2.94 8.41 -11.41
C ASP A 253 2.46 7.85 -10.04
N PHE A 254 3.12 6.79 -9.53
CA PHE A 254 2.78 6.24 -8.21
C PHE A 254 2.95 7.27 -7.13
N SER A 255 1.91 7.48 -6.34
CA SER A 255 1.95 8.32 -5.15
C SER A 255 0.97 7.80 -4.10
N MET A 256 1.41 7.83 -2.85
CA MET A 256 0.60 7.50 -1.70
C MET A 256 0.97 8.43 -0.56
N THR A 257 -0.01 9.00 0.13
CA THR A 257 0.22 9.80 1.32
C THR A 257 -0.53 9.18 2.49
N THR A 258 0.15 9.01 3.62
CA THR A 258 -0.44 8.50 4.86
C THR A 258 -0.03 9.36 6.04
N GLU A 259 -0.86 9.35 7.08
CA GLU A 259 -0.58 10.07 8.32
C GLU A 259 -0.54 9.10 9.50
N THR A 260 0.37 9.36 10.44
CA THR A 260 0.44 8.63 11.71
C THR A 260 0.77 9.59 12.84
N GLU A 261 0.23 9.32 14.02
CA GLU A 261 0.50 10.12 15.22
C GLU A 261 1.23 9.27 16.27
N ILE A 262 2.20 9.90 16.93
CA ILE A 262 2.92 9.33 18.06
C ILE A 262 2.61 10.16 19.29
N ASP A 263 2.17 9.51 20.37
CA ASP A 263 1.94 10.13 21.66
C ASP A 263 3.28 10.49 22.32
N LEU A 264 3.46 11.78 22.63
CA LEU A 264 4.61 12.34 23.32
C LEU A 264 4.28 12.80 24.73
N SER A 265 3.06 12.64 25.22
CA SER A 265 2.60 13.11 26.54
C SER A 265 3.41 12.52 27.71
N GLY A 266 3.96 11.29 27.51
CA GLY A 266 4.87 10.66 28.49
C GLY A 266 6.27 11.28 28.55
N ILE A 267 6.58 12.27 27.70
CA ILE A 267 7.90 12.89 27.58
C ILE A 267 7.79 14.38 27.97
N GLN A 268 7.24 14.65 29.15
CA GLN A 268 7.09 16.04 29.69
C GLN A 268 8.42 16.81 29.71
N ALA A 269 9.56 16.09 29.82
CA ALA A 269 10.88 16.72 29.77
C ALA A 269 11.23 17.33 28.40
N ILE A 270 10.57 16.96 27.29
CA ILE A 270 10.89 17.53 25.96
C ILE A 270 10.46 19.00 25.86
N SER A 271 9.37 19.41 26.52
CA SER A 271 8.94 20.81 26.50
C SER A 271 9.93 21.74 27.18
N SER A 272 10.68 21.24 28.18
CA SER A 272 11.73 21.97 28.87
C SER A 272 13.08 21.94 28.15
N LEU A 273 13.30 21.05 27.19
CA LEU A 273 14.55 20.96 26.44
C LEU A 273 14.72 22.06 25.40
N GLY A 274 13.70 22.89 25.16
CA GLY A 274 13.75 23.99 24.21
C GLY A 274 13.78 23.54 22.76
N GLU A 275 14.92 23.16 22.25
CA GLU A 275 15.12 22.62 20.89
C GLU A 275 15.85 21.30 20.99
N PHE A 276 15.23 20.25 20.50
CA PHE A 276 15.77 18.90 20.51
C PHE A 276 15.62 18.25 19.15
N GLY A 277 16.64 17.49 18.71
CA GLY A 277 16.59 16.81 17.42
C GLY A 277 17.30 15.48 17.43
N ILE A 278 17.07 14.75 16.35
CA ILE A 278 17.80 13.55 15.99
C ILE A 278 18.35 13.78 14.59
N THR A 279 19.67 13.62 14.47
CA THR A 279 20.38 13.69 13.20
C THR A 279 21.02 12.34 12.89
N GLY A 280 21.34 12.09 11.63
CA GLY A 280 21.96 10.84 11.19
C GLY A 280 21.77 10.62 9.72
N GLN A 281 21.70 9.35 9.32
CA GLN A 281 21.43 8.96 7.94
C GLN A 281 20.44 7.82 7.88
N VAL A 282 19.71 7.73 6.77
CA VAL A 282 18.82 6.62 6.44
C VAL A 282 19.31 5.95 5.18
N VAL A 283 19.62 4.66 5.28
CA VAL A 283 19.88 3.79 4.12
C VAL A 283 18.55 3.16 3.71
N ASN A 284 18.14 3.36 2.47
CA ASN A 284 16.91 2.83 1.89
C ASN A 284 17.26 1.95 0.69
N GLU A 285 17.03 0.64 0.80
CA GLU A 285 17.27 -0.33 -0.27
C GLU A 285 16.06 -0.50 -1.19
N THR A 286 14.89 0.06 -0.84
CA THR A 286 13.66 -0.10 -1.62
C THR A 286 13.64 0.83 -2.85
N PRO A 287 12.85 0.50 -3.90
CA PRO A 287 12.65 1.39 -5.04
C PRO A 287 11.68 2.55 -4.75
N LEU A 288 11.38 2.82 -3.48
CA LEU A 288 10.44 3.85 -3.05
C LEU A 288 11.17 4.99 -2.34
N SER A 289 10.84 6.22 -2.69
CA SER A 289 11.24 7.42 -1.94
C SER A 289 10.16 7.81 -0.96
N LEU A 290 10.56 8.35 0.20
CA LEU A 290 9.63 8.84 1.21
C LEU A 290 9.97 10.31 1.51
N ASP A 291 8.97 11.18 1.40
CA ASP A 291 9.02 12.54 1.93
C ASP A 291 8.21 12.57 3.23
N VAL A 292 8.89 12.82 4.34
CA VAL A 292 8.29 12.79 5.69
C VAL A 292 8.26 14.19 6.24
N VAL A 293 7.08 14.66 6.64
CA VAL A 293 6.87 15.93 7.34
C VAL A 293 6.40 15.64 8.75
N MET A 294 7.03 16.22 9.76
CA MET A 294 6.62 16.10 11.15
C MET A 294 6.05 17.42 11.67
N ASP A 295 4.83 17.39 12.15
CA ASP A 295 4.20 18.45 12.91
C ASP A 295 4.09 18.05 14.39
N ILE A 296 4.31 19.00 15.31
CA ILE A 296 4.02 18.80 16.73
C ILE A 296 2.65 19.39 17.06
N LEU A 297 1.91 18.68 17.94
CA LEU A 297 0.52 19.02 18.28
C LEU A 297 0.38 19.26 19.77
N ASP A 298 -0.53 20.18 20.13
CA ASP A 298 -0.99 20.38 21.50
C ASP A 298 -2.03 19.31 21.91
N GLU A 299 -2.50 19.34 23.15
CA GLU A 299 -3.52 18.41 23.68
C GLU A 299 -4.86 18.51 22.92
N ALA A 300 -5.17 19.65 22.33
CA ALA A 300 -6.37 19.86 21.51
C ALA A 300 -6.21 19.39 20.06
N GLY A 301 -5.01 18.91 19.67
CA GLY A 301 -4.69 18.48 18.32
C GLY A 301 -4.33 19.61 17.36
N ASN A 302 -4.12 20.84 17.86
CA ASN A 302 -3.70 21.95 17.01
C ASN A 302 -2.19 21.89 16.78
N VAL A 303 -1.76 22.25 15.56
CA VAL A 303 -0.34 22.34 15.21
C VAL A 303 0.32 23.47 16.01
N ILE A 304 1.40 23.13 16.69
CA ILE A 304 2.29 24.09 17.34
C ILE A 304 3.32 24.55 16.30
N PRO A 305 3.40 25.86 15.98
CA PRO A 305 4.40 26.36 15.05
C PRO A 305 5.82 26.04 15.52
N GLN A 306 6.67 25.57 14.62
CA GLN A 306 8.07 25.27 14.88
C GLN A 306 9.00 26.34 14.28
N SER A 307 10.11 26.61 14.97
CA SER A 307 11.17 27.52 14.47
C SER A 307 11.99 26.89 13.34
N GLN A 308 12.02 25.54 13.29
CA GLN A 308 12.61 24.77 12.22
C GLN A 308 11.56 23.78 11.66
N LYS A 309 11.52 23.66 10.34
CA LYS A 309 10.63 22.69 9.69
C LYS A 309 11.30 21.30 9.67
N SER A 310 10.65 20.33 10.27
CA SER A 310 11.11 18.93 10.22
C SER A 310 10.57 18.25 8.98
N THR A 311 11.41 18.19 7.96
CA THR A 311 11.12 17.49 6.70
C THR A 311 12.31 16.60 6.37
N ILE A 312 12.05 15.31 6.16
CA ILE A 312 13.07 14.32 5.81
C ILE A 312 12.74 13.82 4.41
N LYS A 313 13.72 13.83 3.53
CA LYS A 313 13.61 13.21 2.21
C LYS A 313 14.50 11.97 2.16
N ILE A 314 13.86 10.79 2.10
CA ILE A 314 14.52 9.49 2.03
C ILE A 314 14.47 9.01 0.59
N CYS A 315 15.59 9.07 -0.12
CA CYS A 315 15.69 8.62 -1.50
C CYS A 315 15.64 7.10 -1.59
N GLY A 316 14.91 6.57 -2.58
CA GLY A 316 14.95 5.14 -2.90
C GLY A 316 16.31 4.70 -3.42
N LYS A 317 16.70 3.45 -3.13
CA LYS A 317 18.00 2.86 -3.52
C LYS A 317 19.22 3.71 -3.14
N GLY A 318 19.17 4.35 -1.96
CA GLY A 318 20.23 5.29 -1.58
C GLY A 318 20.36 5.55 -0.09
N THR A 319 21.23 6.50 0.23
CA THR A 319 21.42 7.02 1.58
C THR A 319 21.02 8.49 1.59
N SER A 320 20.26 8.89 2.60
CA SER A 320 19.79 10.25 2.78
C SER A 320 20.11 10.75 4.19
N ASP A 321 20.35 12.04 4.32
CA ASP A 321 20.54 12.65 5.62
C ASP A 321 19.22 12.70 6.39
N LEU A 322 19.29 12.45 7.69
CA LEU A 322 18.19 12.51 8.64
C LEU A 322 18.40 13.73 9.53
N GLU A 323 17.45 14.65 9.51
CA GLU A 323 17.40 15.79 10.41
C GLU A 323 15.95 15.96 10.88
N LEU A 324 15.68 15.64 12.13
CA LEU A 324 14.37 15.73 12.74
C LEU A 324 14.47 16.57 14.00
N TYR A 325 13.76 17.71 14.05
CA TYR A 325 13.79 18.64 15.17
C TYR A 325 12.40 18.83 15.77
N ILE A 326 12.35 18.89 17.09
CA ILE A 326 11.24 19.43 17.88
C ILE A 326 11.71 20.78 18.39
N ALA A 327 11.19 21.84 17.81
CA ALA A 327 11.63 23.22 18.06
C ALA A 327 10.43 24.19 18.11
N PRO A 328 9.57 24.12 19.14
CA PRO A 328 8.37 24.95 19.26
C PRO A 328 8.76 26.43 19.29
N SER A 329 8.08 27.25 18.48
CA SER A 329 8.26 28.70 18.49
C SER A 329 7.74 29.34 19.77
N ASP A 330 6.73 28.73 20.40
CA ASP A 330 6.15 29.13 21.69
C ASP A 330 6.40 28.02 22.71
N LYS A 331 7.35 28.25 23.61
CA LYS A 331 7.74 27.31 24.68
C LYS A 331 6.67 27.11 25.74
N SER A 332 5.65 27.99 25.82
CA SER A 332 4.53 27.85 26.76
C SER A 332 3.53 26.77 26.38
N LYS A 333 3.60 26.26 25.12
CA LYS A 333 2.74 25.22 24.63
C LYS A 333 3.23 23.84 25.03
N VAL A 334 2.32 23.06 25.59
CA VAL A 334 2.59 21.66 25.95
C VAL A 334 2.48 20.79 24.68
N ILE A 335 3.56 20.09 24.37
CA ILE A 335 3.58 19.13 23.25
C ILE A 335 2.92 17.83 23.72
N SER A 336 1.87 17.41 23.05
CA SER A 336 1.16 16.16 23.34
C SER A 336 1.50 15.06 22.34
N LYS A 337 1.59 15.40 21.04
CA LYS A 337 1.80 14.43 19.97
C LYS A 337 2.74 14.96 18.90
N ALA A 338 3.33 14.04 18.13
CA ALA A 338 3.92 14.32 16.84
C ALA A 338 3.10 13.62 15.73
N ARG A 339 2.69 14.36 14.69
CA ARG A 339 2.06 13.85 13.50
C ARG A 339 3.09 13.76 12.38
N PHE A 340 3.16 12.60 11.76
CA PHE A 340 4.01 12.37 10.60
C PHE A 340 3.13 12.20 9.37
N THR A 341 3.28 13.10 8.40
CA THR A 341 2.72 12.95 7.05
C THR A 341 3.81 12.35 6.17
N ILE A 342 3.56 11.17 5.62
CA ILE A 342 4.52 10.40 4.83
C ILE A 342 3.98 10.30 3.40
N SER A 343 4.67 10.93 2.45
CA SER A 343 4.39 10.80 1.03
C SER A 343 5.38 9.86 0.38
N ILE A 344 4.88 8.85 -0.32
CA ILE A 344 5.65 7.77 -0.93
C ILE A 344 5.53 7.88 -2.44
N THR A 345 6.67 7.80 -3.15
CA THR A 345 6.74 7.80 -4.62
C THR A 345 7.68 6.71 -5.11
N ALA A 346 7.50 6.23 -6.34
CA ALA A 346 8.45 5.30 -6.95
C ALA A 346 9.63 6.05 -7.58
N VAL A 347 10.83 5.45 -7.52
CA VAL A 347 12.03 5.96 -8.21
C VAL A 347 12.47 5.06 -9.36
N SER A 348 11.88 3.86 -9.45
CA SER A 348 12.07 2.93 -10.55
C SER A 348 10.90 1.96 -10.58
N ASN A 349 10.71 1.30 -11.72
CA ASN A 349 9.69 0.26 -11.91
C ASN A 349 10.15 -1.14 -11.45
N GLU A 350 11.20 -1.21 -10.65
CA GLU A 350 11.62 -2.48 -10.04
C GLU A 350 10.62 -2.94 -8.98
N PRO A 351 10.38 -4.25 -8.85
CA PRO A 351 9.50 -4.76 -7.81
C PRO A 351 10.13 -4.59 -6.42
N VAL A 352 9.29 -4.25 -5.45
CA VAL A 352 9.65 -4.22 -4.03
C VAL A 352 9.93 -5.65 -3.55
N LYS A 353 11.06 -5.89 -2.87
CA LYS A 353 11.51 -7.24 -2.46
C LYS A 353 11.46 -7.45 -0.96
N PRO A 354 11.18 -8.69 -0.50
CA PRO A 354 11.18 -9.05 0.93
C PRO A 354 12.47 -8.72 1.66
N SER A 355 13.60 -8.88 0.97
CA SER A 355 14.95 -8.70 1.53
C SER A 355 15.38 -7.25 1.67
N GLU A 356 14.69 -6.32 0.98
CA GLU A 356 15.01 -4.90 1.04
C GLU A 356 14.69 -4.33 2.41
N CYS A 357 15.44 -3.33 2.83
CA CYS A 357 15.31 -2.78 4.18
C CYS A 357 15.52 -1.26 4.22
N LEU A 358 15.05 -0.71 5.33
CA LEU A 358 15.42 0.61 5.82
C LEU A 358 16.36 0.43 7.01
N GLN A 359 17.39 1.27 7.13
CA GLN A 359 18.28 1.29 8.28
C GLN A 359 18.66 2.73 8.63
N PHE A 360 18.52 3.07 9.90
CA PHE A 360 18.99 4.34 10.45
C PHE A 360 20.42 4.14 10.98
N ILE A 361 21.34 4.98 10.53
CA ILE A 361 22.76 4.85 10.90
C ILE A 361 23.30 6.19 11.39
N ASN A 362 24.35 6.12 12.20
CA ASN A 362 25.03 7.30 12.76
C ASN A 362 24.08 8.26 13.49
N LEU A 363 23.07 7.70 14.19
CA LEU A 363 22.09 8.49 14.90
C LEU A 363 22.72 9.23 16.07
N VAL A 364 22.36 10.52 16.16
CA VAL A 364 22.82 11.42 17.20
C VAL A 364 21.62 12.21 17.70
N ALA A 365 21.41 12.23 19.02
CA ALA A 365 20.51 13.17 19.64
C ALA A 365 21.23 14.51 19.85
N VAL A 366 20.59 15.59 19.50
CA VAL A 366 21.17 16.94 19.58
C VAL A 366 20.22 17.89 20.32
N ALA A 367 20.79 18.71 21.19
CA ALA A 367 20.11 19.86 21.79
C ALA A 367 20.97 21.09 21.51
N PRO A 368 20.77 21.78 20.35
CA PRO A 368 21.70 22.81 19.85
C PRO A 368 21.85 24.04 20.76
N LYS A 369 20.83 24.32 21.58
CA LYS A 369 20.78 25.46 22.50
C LYS A 369 20.98 25.05 23.95
N GLY A 370 21.41 23.79 24.18
CA GLY A 370 21.48 23.21 25.51
C GLY A 370 20.11 22.81 26.08
N ILE A 371 20.07 22.61 27.38
CA ILE A 371 18.89 22.18 28.13
C ILE A 371 18.52 23.25 29.11
N ASP A 372 17.31 23.84 28.98
CA ASP A 372 16.76 24.74 29.97
C ASP A 372 16.31 23.94 31.22
N ILE A 373 16.83 24.29 32.39
CA ILE A 373 16.46 23.60 33.63
C ILE A 373 15.18 24.21 34.15
N ASP A 374 14.16 23.39 34.30
CA ASP A 374 13.00 23.72 35.11
C ASP A 374 13.31 23.41 36.59
N PRO A 375 13.40 24.40 37.47
CA PRO A 375 13.68 24.20 38.90
C PRO A 375 12.67 23.27 39.57
N ASP A 376 11.43 23.24 39.09
CA ASP A 376 10.35 22.45 39.68
C ASP A 376 10.53 20.93 39.40
N LEU A 377 11.33 20.57 38.38
CA LEU A 377 11.66 19.17 38.06
C LEU A 377 12.50 18.49 39.18
N PHE A 378 13.13 19.27 40.06
CA PHE A 378 13.95 18.80 41.18
C PHE A 378 13.29 19.00 42.54
N SER A 379 12.08 19.56 42.58
CA SER A 379 11.37 19.84 43.82
C SER A 379 10.88 18.59 44.56
N ASP A 380 10.76 17.45 43.83
CA ASP A 380 10.26 16.17 44.36
C ASP A 380 11.37 15.11 44.54
N LEU A 381 12.66 15.46 44.35
CA LEU A 381 13.82 14.64 44.67
C LEU A 381 14.44 15.00 46.02
#